data_11c14be200456e71606a2c798810b4b3
#
_entry.id   11c14be200456e71606a2c798810b4b3
#
_cell.length_a   1.000
_cell.length_b   1.000
_cell.length_c   1.000
_cell.angle_alpha   90.00
_cell.angle_beta   90.00
_cell.angle_gamma   90.00
#
_symmetry.space_group_name_H-M   'P 1'
#
loop_
_entity.id
_entity.type
_entity.pdbx_description
1 polymer ?
#
loop_
_entity_poly.entity_id
_entity_poly.type
_entity_poly.pdbx_seq_one_letter_code
_entity_poly.pdbx_strand_id
1 'polypeptide(L)'
;MRRGKASAALPKDRAMVEEAHTRVRLGWPAALLFVSGTAALVYQVLWIRQLSLVVGVDVHAVSLGIGAFFAGLAAGGWLFGRLADRVERPWHLYAALEMAAGVLGLSVTLALGAIAVPFVWLESRVGPLAWLLPLLLVTLPATLLGGTLPVLMRALRPLIEQRGLAGGRLYAANTLGAIAGTLLAAFCFIPWLGLRGSALTAAVLNGLVAIAAWRLAARASAQAGTPGNAAPPAERAVAPEEAQEARARRARLAVVLYAIAGGLALGY
;
A
#
# COMPACT_ATOMS: atom_id res chain seq x y z
N MET A 1 -25.95 -40.69 -33.71
CA MET A 1 -25.38 -40.89 -32.37
C MET A 1 -24.77 -39.57 -31.88
N ARG A 2 -25.51 -38.80 -31.09
CA ARG A 2 -25.05 -37.55 -30.47
C ARG A 2 -24.60 -37.88 -29.05
N ARG A 3 -23.29 -37.85 -28.77
CA ARG A 3 -22.75 -37.88 -27.41
C ARG A 3 -22.83 -36.49 -26.79
N GLY A 4 -23.80 -36.29 -25.87
CA GLY A 4 -23.87 -35.13 -25.03
C GLY A 4 -22.67 -35.09 -24.10
N LYS A 5 -21.91 -33.98 -24.14
CA LYS A 5 -20.92 -33.62 -23.10
C LYS A 5 -21.72 -33.18 -21.87
N ALA A 6 -21.84 -34.04 -20.88
CA ALA A 6 -22.28 -33.64 -19.55
C ALA A 6 -21.20 -32.77 -18.96
N SER A 7 -21.50 -31.45 -18.86
CA SER A 7 -20.75 -30.50 -18.02
C SER A 7 -21.02 -30.89 -16.56
N ALA A 8 -20.08 -31.56 -15.91
CA ALA A 8 -20.15 -31.86 -14.49
C ALA A 8 -20.04 -30.57 -13.69
N ALA A 9 -21.17 -30.03 -13.28
CA ALA A 9 -21.19 -28.98 -12.27
C ALA A 9 -20.59 -29.55 -10.99
N LEU A 10 -19.56 -28.90 -10.46
CA LEU A 10 -18.94 -29.24 -9.17
C LEU A 10 -20.01 -29.22 -8.08
N PRO A 11 -20.05 -30.20 -7.17
CA PRO A 11 -21.02 -30.19 -6.05
C PRO A 11 -20.88 -28.90 -5.26
N LYS A 12 -22.02 -28.27 -4.93
CA LYS A 12 -22.09 -26.98 -4.17
C LYS A 12 -21.26 -27.02 -2.89
N ASP A 13 -21.14 -28.16 -2.25
CA ASP A 13 -20.35 -28.36 -1.04
C ASP A 13 -18.84 -28.19 -1.27
N ARG A 14 -18.32 -28.62 -2.41
CA ARG A 14 -16.90 -28.37 -2.77
C ARG A 14 -16.63 -26.90 -3.04
N ALA A 15 -17.55 -26.22 -3.70
CA ALA A 15 -17.42 -24.79 -3.96
C ALA A 15 -17.45 -23.97 -2.65
N MET A 16 -18.31 -24.34 -1.69
CA MET A 16 -18.36 -23.67 -0.38
C MET A 16 -17.13 -23.94 0.47
N VAL A 17 -16.60 -25.16 0.47
CA VAL A 17 -15.36 -25.50 1.20
C VAL A 17 -14.15 -24.80 0.59
N GLU A 18 -14.06 -24.71 -0.74
CA GLU A 18 -12.99 -24.01 -1.45
C GLU A 18 -13.07 -22.50 -1.24
N GLU A 19 -14.27 -21.93 -1.23
CA GLU A 19 -14.50 -20.53 -0.91
C GLU A 19 -14.15 -20.20 0.56
N ALA A 20 -14.46 -21.08 1.50
CA ALA A 20 -14.08 -20.95 2.91
C ALA A 20 -12.56 -21.04 3.10
N HIS A 21 -11.87 -21.97 2.41
CA HIS A 21 -10.41 -22.07 2.45
C HIS A 21 -9.73 -20.84 1.85
N THR A 22 -10.27 -20.28 0.77
CA THR A 22 -9.75 -19.06 0.14
C THR A 22 -9.97 -17.85 1.05
N ARG A 23 -11.09 -17.77 1.75
CA ARG A 23 -11.39 -16.72 2.74
C ARG A 23 -10.42 -16.74 3.92
N VAL A 24 -10.11 -17.91 4.46
CA VAL A 24 -9.17 -18.05 5.60
C VAL A 24 -7.75 -17.69 5.18
N ARG A 25 -7.33 -18.03 3.95
CA ARG A 25 -5.99 -17.69 3.44
C ARG A 25 -5.78 -16.20 3.22
N LEU A 26 -6.82 -15.43 2.92
CA LEU A 26 -6.74 -13.97 2.70
C LEU A 26 -6.99 -13.14 3.97
N GLY A 27 -7.49 -13.72 5.05
CA GLY A 27 -7.82 -13.00 6.28
C GLY A 27 -6.60 -12.29 6.89
N TRP A 28 -5.49 -12.97 7.07
CA TRP A 28 -4.27 -12.39 7.61
C TRP A 28 -3.64 -11.32 6.73
N PRO A 29 -3.46 -11.52 5.41
CA PRO A 29 -2.97 -10.46 4.55
C PRO A 29 -3.87 -9.22 4.50
N ALA A 30 -5.18 -9.42 4.54
CA ALA A 30 -6.14 -8.33 4.63
C ALA A 30 -6.01 -7.55 5.94
N ALA A 31 -5.83 -8.25 7.08
CA ALA A 31 -5.59 -7.61 8.38
C ALA A 31 -4.28 -6.80 8.38
N LEU A 32 -3.20 -7.33 7.80
CA LEU A 32 -1.94 -6.60 7.66
C LEU A 32 -2.12 -5.29 6.88
N LEU A 33 -2.82 -5.34 5.74
CA LEU A 33 -3.08 -4.14 4.94
C LEU A 33 -4.06 -3.18 5.61
N PHE A 34 -5.03 -3.66 6.36
CA PHE A 34 -5.90 -2.82 7.16
C PHE A 34 -5.08 -2.01 8.18
N VAL A 35 -4.19 -2.67 8.94
CA VAL A 35 -3.34 -2.01 9.94
C VAL A 35 -2.33 -1.06 9.27
N SER A 36 -1.70 -1.48 8.16
CA SER A 36 -0.80 -0.64 7.37
C SER A 36 -1.51 0.60 6.82
N GLY A 37 -2.69 0.44 6.22
CA GLY A 37 -3.52 1.56 5.75
C GLY A 37 -3.95 2.50 6.88
N THR A 38 -4.25 1.96 8.08
CA THR A 38 -4.53 2.77 9.27
C THR A 38 -3.33 3.65 9.62
N ALA A 39 -2.13 3.07 9.73
CA ALA A 39 -0.91 3.81 10.04
C ALA A 39 -0.59 4.88 8.99
N ALA A 40 -0.75 4.55 7.70
CA ALA A 40 -0.50 5.46 6.60
C ALA A 40 -1.34 6.74 6.67
N LEU A 41 -2.64 6.60 6.95
CA LEU A 41 -3.54 7.75 7.02
C LEU A 41 -3.43 8.50 8.35
N VAL A 42 -3.02 7.85 9.44
CA VAL A 42 -2.61 8.56 10.65
C VAL A 42 -1.47 9.53 10.31
N TYR A 43 -0.40 9.06 9.66
CA TYR A 43 0.71 9.94 9.24
C TYR A 43 0.25 11.06 8.30
N GLN A 44 -0.59 10.77 7.30
CA GLN A 44 -1.08 11.79 6.39
C GLN A 44 -1.79 12.92 7.13
N VAL A 45 -2.69 12.61 8.07
CA VAL A 45 -3.42 13.61 8.87
C VAL A 45 -2.45 14.45 9.70
N LEU A 46 -1.44 13.80 10.33
CA LEU A 46 -0.42 14.49 11.12
C LEU A 46 0.40 15.46 10.26
N TRP A 47 0.86 15.02 9.08
CA TRP A 47 1.70 15.83 8.20
C TRP A 47 0.93 17.00 7.61
N ILE A 48 -0.33 16.82 7.18
CA ILE A 48 -1.16 17.92 6.71
C ILE A 48 -1.33 18.96 7.82
N ARG A 49 -1.61 18.54 9.05
CA ARG A 49 -1.74 19.44 10.20
C ARG A 49 -0.44 20.17 10.51
N GLN A 50 0.71 19.52 10.46
CA GLN A 50 2.01 20.15 10.68
C GLN A 50 2.40 21.12 9.55
N LEU A 51 2.13 20.72 8.28
CA LEU A 51 2.35 21.62 7.14
C LEU A 51 1.52 22.91 7.27
N SER A 52 0.27 22.82 7.70
CA SER A 52 -0.57 24.00 7.94
C SER A 52 0.02 24.94 8.98
N LEU A 53 0.79 24.44 9.94
CA LEU A 53 1.49 25.27 10.94
C LEU A 53 2.77 25.92 10.41
N VAL A 54 3.41 25.31 9.39
CA VAL A 54 4.68 25.79 8.81
C VAL A 54 4.44 26.79 7.68
N VAL A 55 3.50 26.47 6.80
CA VAL A 55 3.27 27.17 5.53
C VAL A 55 2.06 28.12 5.61
N GLY A 56 1.30 28.05 6.72
CA GLY A 56 0.04 28.78 6.90
C GLY A 56 -1.19 27.91 6.66
N VAL A 57 -2.32 28.37 7.20
CA VAL A 57 -3.64 27.68 7.09
C VAL A 57 -4.28 28.00 5.75
N ASP A 58 -3.58 27.73 4.66
CA ASP A 58 -4.08 28.00 3.32
C ASP A 58 -4.41 26.68 2.59
N VAL A 59 -5.33 26.76 1.66
CA VAL A 59 -5.68 25.69 0.72
C VAL A 59 -4.43 25.09 0.06
N HIS A 60 -3.41 25.93 -0.19
CA HIS A 60 -2.14 25.52 -0.78
C HIS A 60 -1.36 24.51 0.08
N ALA A 61 -1.31 24.70 1.42
CA ALA A 61 -0.63 23.76 2.31
C ALA A 61 -1.29 22.38 2.33
N VAL A 62 -2.63 22.37 2.36
CA VAL A 62 -3.42 21.13 2.31
C VAL A 62 -3.24 20.43 0.97
N SER A 63 -3.36 21.19 -0.13
CA SER A 63 -3.20 20.65 -1.49
C SER A 63 -1.78 20.10 -1.72
N LEU A 64 -0.75 20.79 -1.24
CA LEU A 64 0.63 20.34 -1.32
C LEU A 64 0.83 19.04 -0.54
N GLY A 65 0.35 18.98 0.70
CA GLY A 65 0.47 17.80 1.57
C GLY A 65 -0.22 16.57 0.97
N ILE A 66 -1.45 16.74 0.48
CA ILE A 66 -2.21 15.68 -0.19
C ILE A 66 -1.52 15.28 -1.50
N GLY A 67 -1.13 16.25 -2.33
CA GLY A 67 -0.44 16.00 -3.60
C GLY A 67 0.87 15.25 -3.41
N ALA A 68 1.71 15.69 -2.45
CA ALA A 68 2.98 15.03 -2.11
C ALA A 68 2.76 13.58 -1.65
N PHE A 69 1.75 13.36 -0.80
CA PHE A 69 1.42 12.01 -0.32
C PHE A 69 1.00 11.08 -1.45
N PHE A 70 0.05 11.50 -2.29
CA PHE A 70 -0.41 10.68 -3.42
C PHE A 70 0.67 10.50 -4.49
N ALA A 71 1.50 11.50 -4.75
CA ALA A 71 2.65 11.36 -5.63
C ALA A 71 3.63 10.30 -5.11
N GLY A 72 3.89 10.31 -3.79
CA GLY A 72 4.68 9.28 -3.14
C GLY A 72 4.06 7.89 -3.28
N LEU A 73 2.75 7.74 -2.98
CA LEU A 73 2.06 6.46 -3.14
C LEU A 73 2.15 5.93 -4.58
N ALA A 74 1.95 6.80 -5.58
CA ALA A 74 2.04 6.42 -6.99
C ALA A 74 3.46 6.01 -7.38
N ALA A 75 4.47 6.80 -6.99
CA ALA A 75 5.88 6.49 -7.23
C ALA A 75 6.29 5.17 -6.57
N GLY A 76 5.86 4.95 -5.32
CA GLY A 76 6.12 3.72 -4.57
C GLY A 76 5.47 2.50 -5.19
N GLY A 77 4.21 2.61 -5.58
CA GLY A 77 3.48 1.56 -6.28
C GLY A 77 4.17 1.13 -7.58
N TRP A 78 4.65 2.11 -8.35
CA TRP A 78 5.38 1.86 -9.58
C TRP A 78 6.78 1.27 -9.34
N LEU A 79 7.56 1.86 -8.44
CA LEU A 79 8.94 1.44 -8.14
C LEU A 79 8.98 0.05 -7.51
N PHE A 80 8.26 -0.11 -6.40
CA PHE A 80 8.28 -1.36 -5.64
C PHE A 80 7.45 -2.47 -6.30
N GLY A 81 6.46 -2.12 -7.14
CA GLY A 81 5.80 -3.09 -8.00
C GLY A 81 6.77 -3.78 -8.97
N ARG A 82 7.65 -3.00 -9.63
CA ARG A 82 8.71 -3.54 -10.49
C ARG A 82 9.77 -4.30 -9.71
N LEU A 83 10.19 -3.76 -8.57
CA LEU A 83 11.17 -4.41 -7.72
C LEU A 83 10.66 -5.75 -7.18
N ALA A 84 9.41 -5.82 -6.78
CA ALA A 84 8.78 -7.03 -6.26
C ALA A 84 8.80 -8.20 -7.26
N ASP A 85 8.72 -7.90 -8.57
CA ASP A 85 8.80 -8.94 -9.60
C ASP A 85 10.21 -9.57 -9.74
N ARG A 86 11.25 -8.87 -9.29
CA ARG A 86 12.66 -9.30 -9.36
C ARG A 86 13.17 -9.94 -8.07
N VAL A 87 12.46 -9.72 -6.94
CA VAL A 87 12.91 -10.17 -5.62
C VAL A 87 12.43 -11.60 -5.35
N GLU A 88 13.34 -12.47 -4.93
CA GLU A 88 13.05 -13.86 -4.58
C GLU A 88 12.24 -13.99 -3.27
N ARG A 89 12.40 -13.05 -2.35
CA ARG A 89 11.79 -13.08 -1.01
C ARG A 89 10.86 -11.88 -0.77
N PRO A 90 9.69 -11.81 -1.44
CA PRO A 90 8.82 -10.64 -1.38
C PRO A 90 8.24 -10.36 0.03
N TRP A 91 8.09 -11.38 0.89
CA TRP A 91 7.68 -11.19 2.28
C TRP A 91 8.70 -10.37 3.10
N HIS A 92 9.99 -10.59 2.88
CA HIS A 92 11.04 -9.81 3.55
C HIS A 92 11.06 -8.36 3.05
N LEU A 93 10.84 -8.16 1.75
CA LEU A 93 10.71 -6.82 1.19
C LEU A 93 9.51 -6.09 1.77
N TYR A 94 8.35 -6.76 1.91
CA TYR A 94 7.17 -6.19 2.55
C TYR A 94 7.44 -5.79 4.00
N ALA A 95 8.06 -6.67 4.80
CA ALA A 95 8.43 -6.37 6.17
C ALA A 95 9.41 -5.20 6.26
N ALA A 96 10.39 -5.13 5.36
CA ALA A 96 11.35 -4.02 5.31
C ALA A 96 10.67 -2.68 4.96
N LEU A 97 9.73 -2.67 4.02
CA LEU A 97 8.96 -1.48 3.66
C LEU A 97 8.12 -0.96 4.83
N GLU A 98 7.43 -1.85 5.54
CA GLU A 98 6.62 -1.48 6.71
C GLU A 98 7.49 -0.92 7.84
N MET A 99 8.63 -1.56 8.15
CA MET A 99 9.56 -1.06 9.16
C MET A 99 10.14 0.30 8.76
N ALA A 100 10.61 0.43 7.52
CA ALA A 100 11.17 1.68 7.02
C ALA A 100 10.11 2.81 6.98
N ALA A 101 8.86 2.50 6.60
CA ALA A 101 7.76 3.46 6.62
C ALA A 101 7.45 3.92 8.05
N GLY A 102 7.46 3.03 9.03
CA GLY A 102 7.27 3.38 10.44
C GLY A 102 8.37 4.30 10.97
N VAL A 103 9.64 3.94 10.74
CA VAL A 103 10.79 4.73 11.17
C VAL A 103 10.82 6.10 10.47
N LEU A 104 10.69 6.10 9.14
CA LEU A 104 10.77 7.34 8.37
C LEU A 104 9.56 8.23 8.61
N GLY A 105 8.35 7.66 8.75
CA GLY A 105 7.14 8.40 9.08
C GLY A 105 7.22 9.10 10.44
N LEU A 106 7.74 8.42 11.46
CA LEU A 106 7.99 9.02 12.77
C LEU A 106 9.06 10.13 12.66
N SER A 107 10.18 9.86 11.96
CA SER A 107 11.26 10.84 11.77
C SER A 107 10.78 12.10 11.06
N VAL A 108 9.98 11.95 10.02
CA VAL A 108 9.38 13.09 9.28
C VAL A 108 8.42 13.88 10.16
N THR A 109 7.59 13.20 10.97
CA THR A 109 6.69 13.89 11.92
C THR A 109 7.49 14.73 12.92
N LEU A 110 8.62 14.23 13.42
CA LEU A 110 9.49 15.00 14.32
C LEU A 110 10.19 16.14 13.58
N ALA A 111 10.68 15.91 12.37
CA ALA A 111 11.32 16.93 11.54
C ALA A 111 10.36 18.07 11.17
N LEU A 112 9.15 17.77 10.75
CA LEU A 112 8.12 18.77 10.43
C LEU A 112 7.75 19.63 11.64
N GLY A 113 7.83 19.08 12.85
CA GLY A 113 7.62 19.84 14.09
C GLY A 113 8.72 20.88 14.36
N ALA A 114 9.89 20.74 13.74
CA ALA A 114 11.04 21.63 13.94
C ALA A 114 11.40 22.47 12.70
N ILE A 115 10.69 22.26 11.57
CA ILE A 115 11.11 22.81 10.27
C ILE A 115 10.70 24.27 10.05
N ALA A 116 9.82 24.87 10.86
CA ALA A 116 9.27 26.21 10.62
C ALA A 116 10.37 27.27 10.46
N VAL A 117 11.34 27.32 11.38
CA VAL A 117 12.44 28.30 11.31
C VAL A 117 13.37 28.04 10.12
N PRO A 118 13.88 26.80 9.89
CA PRO A 118 14.65 26.49 8.68
C PRO A 118 13.90 26.78 7.38
N PHE A 119 12.59 26.53 7.33
CA PHE A 119 11.77 26.78 6.15
C PHE A 119 11.72 28.28 5.82
N VAL A 120 11.37 29.14 6.79
CA VAL A 120 11.31 30.61 6.61
C VAL A 120 12.68 31.17 6.17
N TRP A 121 13.76 30.66 6.78
CA TRP A 121 15.11 31.04 6.38
C TRP A 121 15.42 30.64 4.93
N LEU A 122 15.07 29.42 4.56
CA LEU A 122 15.28 28.93 3.20
C LEU A 122 14.42 29.70 2.18
N GLU A 123 13.15 29.96 2.50
CA GLU A 123 12.22 30.70 1.66
C GLU A 123 12.72 32.13 1.40
N SER A 124 13.32 32.79 2.39
CA SER A 124 13.92 34.13 2.23
C SER A 124 15.13 34.12 1.28
N ARG A 125 15.77 32.98 1.06
CA ARG A 125 16.97 32.85 0.21
C ARG A 125 16.66 32.36 -1.20
N VAL A 126 15.77 31.36 -1.34
CA VAL A 126 15.50 30.69 -2.62
C VAL A 126 14.05 30.83 -3.08
N GLY A 127 13.23 31.59 -2.33
CA GLY A 127 11.82 31.81 -2.68
C GLY A 127 11.01 30.51 -2.76
N PRO A 128 10.15 30.34 -3.79
CA PRO A 128 9.25 29.20 -3.91
C PRO A 128 9.95 27.83 -3.94
N LEU A 129 11.24 27.77 -4.26
CA LEU A 129 12.00 26.51 -4.24
C LEU A 129 12.10 25.91 -2.83
N ALA A 130 11.96 26.71 -1.78
CA ALA A 130 11.90 26.22 -0.40
C ALA A 130 10.78 25.20 -0.17
N TRP A 131 9.70 25.28 -0.93
CA TRP A 131 8.55 24.38 -0.83
C TRP A 131 8.87 22.92 -1.24
N LEU A 132 9.97 22.72 -1.96
CA LEU A 132 10.47 21.36 -2.24
C LEU A 132 10.85 20.60 -0.96
N LEU A 133 11.25 21.30 0.09
CA LEU A 133 11.69 20.67 1.34
C LEU A 133 10.53 19.91 2.04
N PRO A 134 9.42 20.56 2.43
CA PRO A 134 8.28 19.83 3.01
C PRO A 134 7.65 18.83 2.05
N LEU A 135 7.63 19.10 0.74
CA LEU A 135 7.13 18.18 -0.28
C LEU A 135 7.95 16.89 -0.29
N LEU A 136 9.28 16.96 -0.33
CA LEU A 136 10.15 15.79 -0.32
C LEU A 136 10.04 15.02 1.00
N LEU A 137 9.95 15.72 2.14
CA LEU A 137 9.79 15.07 3.45
C LEU A 137 8.54 14.19 3.50
N VAL A 138 7.42 14.64 2.95
CA VAL A 138 6.17 13.86 2.91
C VAL A 138 6.22 12.76 1.85
N THR A 139 6.77 13.07 0.66
CA THR A 139 6.81 12.12 -0.47
C THR A 139 7.64 10.89 -0.17
N LEU A 140 8.78 11.03 0.56
CA LEU A 140 9.69 9.92 0.84
C LEU A 140 9.01 8.76 1.60
N PRO A 141 8.43 8.96 2.81
CA PRO A 141 7.74 7.87 3.50
C PRO A 141 6.48 7.40 2.76
N ALA A 142 5.77 8.30 2.08
CA ALA A 142 4.62 7.93 1.26
C ALA A 142 5.01 6.97 0.11
N THR A 143 6.21 7.11 -0.43
CA THR A 143 6.75 6.19 -1.44
C THR A 143 6.92 4.77 -0.88
N LEU A 144 7.39 4.62 0.35
CA LEU A 144 7.48 3.31 1.00
C LEU A 144 6.08 2.69 1.21
N LEU A 145 5.15 3.49 1.73
CA LEU A 145 3.75 3.07 1.94
C LEU A 145 3.07 2.65 0.64
N GLY A 146 3.32 3.37 -0.46
CA GLY A 146 2.78 3.03 -1.79
C GLY A 146 3.26 1.68 -2.33
N GLY A 147 4.44 1.23 -1.91
CA GLY A 147 5.02 -0.06 -2.28
C GLY A 147 4.41 -1.27 -1.58
N THR A 148 3.72 -1.09 -0.46
CA THR A 148 3.28 -2.19 0.41
C THR A 148 2.27 -3.12 -0.28
N LEU A 149 1.24 -2.58 -0.93
CA LEU A 149 0.22 -3.37 -1.61
C LEU A 149 0.78 -4.22 -2.76
N PRO A 150 1.52 -3.70 -3.75
CA PRO A 150 2.05 -4.50 -4.84
C PRO A 150 3.05 -5.56 -4.37
N VAL A 151 3.87 -5.26 -3.36
CA VAL A 151 4.82 -6.23 -2.78
C VAL A 151 4.07 -7.36 -2.08
N LEU A 152 3.04 -7.06 -1.29
CA LEU A 152 2.21 -8.07 -0.64
C LEU A 152 1.46 -8.93 -1.67
N MET A 153 0.91 -8.33 -2.72
CA MET A 153 0.28 -9.06 -3.83
C MET A 153 1.27 -10.04 -4.50
N ARG A 154 2.53 -9.63 -4.65
CA ARG A 154 3.59 -10.50 -5.18
C ARG A 154 3.91 -11.65 -4.23
N ALA A 155 3.97 -11.39 -2.92
CA ALA A 155 4.23 -12.40 -1.90
C ALA A 155 3.13 -13.47 -1.84
N LEU A 156 1.90 -13.09 -2.16
CA LEU A 156 0.72 -13.96 -2.13
C LEU A 156 0.49 -14.72 -3.45
N ARG A 157 1.22 -14.43 -4.53
CA ARG A 157 1.02 -15.07 -5.86
C ARG A 157 0.90 -16.60 -5.81
N PRO A 158 1.72 -17.34 -5.03
CA PRO A 158 1.63 -18.79 -4.97
C PRO A 158 0.33 -19.31 -4.31
N LEU A 159 -0.34 -18.46 -3.55
CA LEU A 159 -1.49 -18.81 -2.71
C LEU A 159 -2.84 -18.38 -3.31
N ILE A 160 -2.82 -17.63 -4.41
CA ILE A 160 -4.01 -16.98 -4.97
C ILE A 160 -4.26 -17.47 -6.41
N GLU A 161 -5.34 -18.20 -6.60
CA GLU A 161 -5.80 -18.63 -7.93
C GLU A 161 -6.55 -17.49 -8.66
N GLN A 162 -7.42 -16.76 -7.95
CA GLN A 162 -8.22 -15.65 -8.51
C GLN A 162 -7.61 -14.30 -8.15
N ARG A 163 -6.60 -13.88 -8.91
CA ARG A 163 -5.81 -12.65 -8.63
C ARG A 163 -6.65 -11.38 -8.58
N GLY A 164 -7.67 -11.25 -9.43
CA GLY A 164 -8.50 -10.04 -9.46
C GLY A 164 -9.34 -9.86 -8.19
N LEU A 165 -10.01 -10.93 -7.75
CA LEU A 165 -10.83 -10.90 -6.53
C LEU A 165 -9.99 -10.69 -5.27
N ALA A 166 -8.84 -11.37 -5.19
CA ALA A 166 -7.92 -11.20 -4.08
C ALA A 166 -7.37 -9.77 -4.01
N GLY A 167 -6.97 -9.20 -5.15
CA GLY A 167 -6.51 -7.80 -5.22
C GLY A 167 -7.58 -6.82 -4.77
N GLY A 168 -8.82 -7.00 -5.21
CA GLY A 168 -9.95 -6.18 -4.78
C GLY A 168 -10.21 -6.24 -3.26
N ARG A 169 -10.17 -7.44 -2.67
CA ARG A 169 -10.34 -7.63 -1.21
C ARG A 169 -9.20 -7.00 -0.41
N LEU A 170 -7.97 -7.15 -0.85
CA LEU A 170 -6.80 -6.56 -0.20
C LEU A 170 -6.82 -5.03 -0.30
N TYR A 171 -7.17 -4.49 -1.47
CA TYR A 171 -7.36 -3.06 -1.66
C TYR A 171 -8.48 -2.51 -0.77
N ALA A 172 -9.62 -3.20 -0.70
CA ALA A 172 -10.73 -2.81 0.17
C ALA A 172 -10.32 -2.81 1.66
N ALA A 173 -9.54 -3.81 2.11
CA ALA A 173 -9.02 -3.84 3.47
C ALA A 173 -8.09 -2.66 3.75
N ASN A 174 -7.18 -2.33 2.83
CA ASN A 174 -6.30 -1.17 2.93
C ASN A 174 -7.11 0.14 3.01
N THR A 175 -8.13 0.29 2.17
CA THR A 175 -8.99 1.48 2.15
C THR A 175 -9.82 1.61 3.44
N LEU A 176 -10.37 0.51 3.96
CA LEU A 176 -11.07 0.52 5.25
C LEU A 176 -10.11 0.89 6.39
N GLY A 177 -8.88 0.39 6.36
CA GLY A 177 -7.82 0.81 7.28
C GLY A 177 -7.53 2.30 7.17
N ALA A 178 -7.43 2.82 5.96
CA ALA A 178 -7.23 4.25 5.70
C ALA A 178 -8.36 5.11 6.31
N ILE A 179 -9.62 4.72 6.12
CA ILE A 179 -10.77 5.39 6.73
C ILE A 179 -10.66 5.36 8.27
N ALA A 180 -10.40 4.16 8.84
CA ALA A 180 -10.22 4.02 10.27
C ALA A 180 -9.07 4.88 10.80
N GLY A 181 -7.92 4.90 10.11
CA GLY A 181 -6.76 5.72 10.46
C GLY A 181 -7.05 7.21 10.48
N THR A 182 -7.76 7.71 9.47
CA THR A 182 -8.17 9.12 9.40
C THR A 182 -9.07 9.51 10.59
N LEU A 183 -10.08 8.69 10.87
CA LEU A 183 -11.01 8.95 11.97
C LEU A 183 -10.31 8.80 13.34
N LEU A 184 -9.52 7.77 13.55
CA LEU A 184 -8.76 7.57 14.79
C LEU A 184 -7.75 8.69 15.01
N ALA A 185 -7.06 9.15 13.98
CA ALA A 185 -6.13 10.27 14.09
C ALA A 185 -6.85 11.54 14.54
N ALA A 186 -7.95 11.89 13.88
CA ALA A 186 -8.65 13.15 14.12
C ALA A 186 -9.37 13.17 15.47
N PHE A 187 -10.05 12.09 15.84
CA PHE A 187 -10.97 12.07 16.99
C PHE A 187 -10.40 11.40 18.25
N CYS A 188 -9.37 10.57 18.11
CA CYS A 188 -8.80 9.81 19.24
C CYS A 188 -7.33 10.14 19.48
N PHE A 189 -6.46 9.88 18.49
CA PHE A 189 -5.02 9.90 18.74
C PHE A 189 -4.49 11.32 18.96
N ILE A 190 -4.83 12.29 18.10
CA ILE A 190 -4.37 13.67 18.26
C ILE A 190 -4.90 14.31 19.54
N PRO A 191 -6.21 14.21 19.89
CA PRO A 191 -6.72 14.76 21.13
C PRO A 191 -6.10 14.16 22.39
N TRP A 192 -5.82 12.85 22.41
CA TRP A 192 -5.38 12.17 23.62
C TRP A 192 -3.86 12.01 23.74
N LEU A 193 -3.18 11.80 22.61
CA LEU A 193 -1.74 11.51 22.57
C LEU A 193 -0.89 12.66 21.99
N GLY A 194 -1.54 13.66 21.41
CA GLY A 194 -0.87 14.70 20.66
C GLY A 194 -0.23 14.20 19.37
N LEU A 195 0.47 15.08 18.66
CA LEU A 195 1.09 14.73 17.37
C LEU A 195 2.18 13.67 17.50
N ARG A 196 3.06 13.80 18.52
CA ARG A 196 4.17 12.83 18.73
C ARG A 196 3.69 11.45 19.15
N GLY A 197 2.73 11.39 20.07
CA GLY A 197 2.15 10.12 20.51
C GLY A 197 1.39 9.42 19.39
N SER A 198 0.66 10.17 18.56
CA SER A 198 -0.03 9.63 17.38
C SER A 198 0.94 9.06 16.36
N ALA A 199 2.06 9.75 16.09
CA ALA A 199 3.10 9.27 15.20
C ALA A 199 3.80 8.01 15.72
N LEU A 200 4.06 7.95 17.03
CA LEU A 200 4.61 6.75 17.67
C LEU A 200 3.62 5.57 17.57
N THR A 201 2.33 5.80 17.78
CA THR A 201 1.29 4.78 17.58
C THR A 201 1.30 4.24 16.15
N ALA A 202 1.36 5.12 15.15
CA ALA A 202 1.46 4.70 13.75
C ALA A 202 2.76 3.91 13.47
N ALA A 203 3.91 4.33 14.04
CA ALA A 203 5.16 3.60 13.92
C ALA A 203 5.09 2.20 14.56
N VAL A 204 4.45 2.08 15.72
CA VAL A 204 4.21 0.79 16.37
C VAL A 204 3.33 -0.10 15.50
N LEU A 205 2.26 0.42 14.90
CA LEU A 205 1.40 -0.34 13.99
C LEU A 205 2.20 -0.88 12.79
N ASN A 206 3.01 -0.04 12.14
CA ASN A 206 3.90 -0.50 11.06
C ASN A 206 4.91 -1.56 11.55
N GLY A 207 5.50 -1.37 12.73
CA GLY A 207 6.40 -2.34 13.35
C GLY A 207 5.74 -3.71 13.60
N LEU A 208 4.50 -3.72 14.11
CA LEU A 208 3.72 -4.94 14.30
C LEU A 208 3.44 -5.65 12.97
N VAL A 209 3.07 -4.90 11.92
CA VAL A 209 2.89 -5.44 10.57
C VAL A 209 4.21 -6.02 10.04
N ALA A 210 5.32 -5.32 10.21
CA ALA A 210 6.64 -5.77 9.78
C ALA A 210 7.05 -7.08 10.48
N ILE A 211 6.88 -7.17 11.80
CA ILE A 211 7.17 -8.37 12.58
C ILE A 211 6.27 -9.55 12.15
N ALA A 212 4.98 -9.30 11.95
CA ALA A 212 4.06 -10.33 11.50
C ALA A 212 4.43 -10.84 10.10
N ALA A 213 4.77 -9.95 9.17
CA ALA A 213 5.22 -10.29 7.83
C ALA A 213 6.53 -11.10 7.85
N TRP A 214 7.48 -10.72 8.70
CA TRP A 214 8.73 -11.45 8.88
C TRP A 214 8.52 -12.88 9.38
N ARG A 215 7.62 -13.05 10.35
CA ARG A 215 7.24 -14.39 10.84
C ARG A 215 6.56 -15.25 9.78
N LEU A 216 5.74 -14.65 8.93
CA LEU A 216 5.14 -15.33 7.77
C LEU A 216 6.19 -15.73 6.74
N ALA A 217 7.20 -14.90 6.51
CA ALA A 217 8.34 -15.20 5.64
C ALA A 217 9.09 -16.44 6.13
N ALA A 218 9.39 -16.51 7.43
CA ALA A 218 10.09 -17.64 8.03
C ALA A 218 9.30 -18.96 7.87
N ARG A 219 7.98 -18.93 8.05
CA ARG A 219 7.12 -20.11 7.85
C ARG A 219 7.07 -20.55 6.39
N ALA A 220 6.97 -19.62 5.44
CA ALA A 220 6.98 -19.91 4.01
C ALA A 220 8.30 -20.57 3.57
N SER A 221 9.43 -20.12 4.11
CA SER A 221 10.75 -20.71 3.84
C SER A 221 10.89 -22.12 4.42
N ALA A 222 10.35 -22.37 5.61
CA ALA A 222 10.37 -23.69 6.24
C ALA A 222 9.54 -24.73 5.45
N GLN A 223 8.41 -24.32 4.88
CA GLN A 223 7.56 -25.19 4.05
C GLN A 223 8.17 -25.50 2.67
N ALA A 224 8.95 -24.59 2.11
CA ALA A 224 9.65 -24.79 0.83
C ALA A 224 10.83 -25.77 0.95
N GLY A 225 11.36 -25.97 2.15
CA GLY A 225 12.48 -26.87 2.43
C GLY A 225 12.10 -28.34 2.62
N THR A 226 10.81 -28.71 2.56
CA THR A 226 10.37 -30.12 2.67
C THR A 226 10.34 -30.76 1.27
N PRO A 227 11.22 -31.74 0.97
CA PRO A 227 11.22 -32.40 -0.34
C PRO A 227 9.96 -33.25 -0.47
N GLY A 228 9.00 -32.83 -1.26
CA GLY A 228 7.81 -33.64 -1.51
C GLY A 228 6.67 -32.95 -2.26
N ASN A 229 6.68 -31.66 -2.46
CA ASN A 229 5.54 -30.96 -3.06
C ASN A 229 5.92 -29.93 -4.14
N ALA A 230 6.88 -30.27 -5.00
CA ALA A 230 7.07 -29.57 -6.25
C ALA A 230 5.96 -29.98 -7.21
N ALA A 231 4.86 -29.25 -7.23
CA ALA A 231 3.90 -29.36 -8.32
C ALA A 231 4.63 -29.06 -9.64
N PRO A 232 4.40 -29.89 -10.72
CA PRO A 232 5.02 -29.65 -12.02
C PRO A 232 4.70 -28.23 -12.49
N PRO A 233 5.62 -27.56 -13.20
CA PRO A 233 5.36 -26.25 -13.76
C PRO A 233 4.14 -26.38 -14.68
N ALA A 234 3.05 -25.71 -14.31
CA ALA A 234 1.89 -25.62 -15.19
C ALA A 234 2.38 -24.96 -16.50
N GLU A 235 2.32 -25.71 -17.59
CA GLU A 235 2.63 -25.28 -18.95
C GLU A 235 1.75 -24.05 -19.23
N ARG A 236 2.36 -22.88 -19.21
CA ARG A 236 1.66 -21.61 -19.48
C ARG A 236 1.29 -21.62 -20.95
N ALA A 237 0.02 -21.88 -21.25
CA ALA A 237 -0.52 -21.54 -22.54
C ALA A 237 -0.26 -20.05 -22.77
N VAL A 238 0.69 -19.75 -23.65
CA VAL A 238 1.05 -18.38 -24.06
C VAL A 238 -0.19 -17.86 -24.81
N ALA A 239 -0.88 -16.89 -24.21
CA ALA A 239 -1.98 -16.22 -24.89
C ALA A 239 -1.46 -15.58 -26.18
N PRO A 240 -2.23 -15.57 -27.27
CA PRO A 240 -1.83 -14.97 -28.53
C PRO A 240 -1.35 -13.53 -28.31
N GLU A 241 -0.32 -13.13 -29.04
CA GLU A 241 0.36 -11.84 -28.89
C GLU A 241 -0.61 -10.64 -29.00
N GLU A 242 -1.57 -10.73 -29.91
CA GLU A 242 -2.67 -9.77 -30.06
C GLU A 242 -3.54 -9.61 -28.78
N ALA A 243 -3.77 -10.70 -28.05
CA ALA A 243 -4.53 -10.66 -26.81
C ALA A 243 -3.71 -10.01 -25.65
N GLN A 244 -2.39 -10.14 -25.69
CA GLN A 244 -1.49 -9.49 -24.74
C GLN A 244 -1.41 -7.98 -25.01
N GLU A 245 -1.29 -7.56 -26.27
CA GLU A 245 -1.26 -6.15 -26.66
C GLU A 245 -2.60 -5.45 -26.36
N ALA A 246 -3.73 -6.09 -26.66
CA ALA A 246 -5.06 -5.56 -26.35
C ALA A 246 -5.27 -5.39 -24.83
N ARG A 247 -4.76 -6.33 -24.02
CA ARG A 247 -4.78 -6.21 -22.54
C ARG A 247 -3.88 -5.07 -22.07
N ALA A 248 -2.69 -4.92 -22.64
CA ALA A 248 -1.76 -3.86 -22.29
C ALA A 248 -2.34 -2.48 -22.65
N ARG A 249 -2.98 -2.34 -23.81
CA ARG A 249 -3.64 -1.10 -24.25
C ARG A 249 -4.82 -0.73 -23.35
N ARG A 250 -5.69 -1.70 -23.00
CA ARG A 250 -6.80 -1.48 -22.07
C ARG A 250 -6.30 -1.09 -20.67
N ALA A 251 -5.22 -1.70 -20.18
CA ALA A 251 -4.62 -1.34 -18.90
C ALA A 251 -4.06 0.08 -18.90
N ARG A 252 -3.36 0.50 -19.97
CA ARG A 252 -2.86 1.87 -20.12
C ARG A 252 -4.00 2.88 -20.17
N LEU A 253 -5.06 2.61 -20.94
CA LEU A 253 -6.24 3.48 -21.03
C LEU A 253 -6.93 3.61 -19.65
N ALA A 254 -7.10 2.50 -18.93
CA ALA A 254 -7.68 2.51 -17.59
C ALA A 254 -6.85 3.37 -16.61
N VAL A 255 -5.52 3.26 -16.66
CA VAL A 255 -4.62 4.08 -15.82
C VAL A 255 -4.76 5.57 -16.13
N VAL A 256 -4.81 5.93 -17.41
CA VAL A 256 -4.98 7.33 -17.85
C VAL A 256 -6.33 7.88 -17.40
N LEU A 257 -7.43 7.12 -17.62
CA LEU A 257 -8.76 7.52 -17.19
C LEU A 257 -8.86 7.67 -15.66
N TYR A 258 -8.21 6.78 -14.91
CA TYR A 258 -8.17 6.85 -13.45
C TYR A 258 -7.36 8.07 -12.95
N ALA A 259 -6.24 8.38 -13.61
CA ALA A 259 -5.43 9.56 -13.33
C ALA A 259 -6.20 10.86 -13.59
N ILE A 260 -6.94 10.94 -14.72
CA ILE A 260 -7.79 12.09 -15.05
C ILE A 260 -8.91 12.23 -14.02
N ALA A 261 -9.62 11.13 -13.69
CA ALA A 261 -10.70 11.15 -12.72
C ALA A 261 -10.20 11.59 -11.32
N GLY A 262 -9.03 11.09 -10.89
CA GLY A 262 -8.39 11.50 -9.64
C GLY A 262 -7.98 12.98 -9.65
N GLY A 263 -7.41 13.45 -10.76
CA GLY A 263 -7.04 14.86 -10.94
C GLY A 263 -8.27 15.80 -10.89
N LEU A 264 -9.37 15.42 -11.53
CA LEU A 264 -10.62 16.17 -11.49
C LEU A 264 -11.24 16.18 -10.09
N ALA A 265 -11.19 15.04 -9.37
CA ALA A 265 -11.71 14.96 -8.00
C ALA A 265 -10.92 15.80 -6.99
N LEU A 266 -9.64 16.05 -7.24
CA LEU A 266 -8.78 16.90 -6.40
C LEU A 266 -8.80 18.39 -6.81
N GLY A 267 -9.30 18.70 -8.02
CA GLY A 267 -9.38 20.07 -8.55
C GLY A 267 -10.67 20.80 -8.17
N TYR A 268 -11.61 20.15 -7.51
CA TYR A 268 -12.83 20.73 -6.92
C TYR A 268 -12.62 20.96 -5.43
#